data_3184373da4dca3927a40da5f7ba66282
#
_entry.id   3184373da4dca3927a40da5f7ba66282
#
_cell.length_a   1.000
_cell.length_b   1.000
_cell.length_c   1.000
_cell.angle_alpha   90.00
_cell.angle_beta   90.00
_cell.angle_gamma   90.00
#
_symmetry.space_group_name_H-M   'P 1'
#
loop_
_entity.id
_entity.type
_entity.pdbx_description
1 polymer ?
#
loop_
_entity_poly.entity_id
_entity_poly.type
_entity_poly.pdbx_seq_one_letter_code
_entity_poly.pdbx_strand_id
1 'polypeptide(L)'
;FRRVLFRSPVARKKGQVFISTLDTDEDGSVYMNAYGLVRAKRVATAFMLIKREVFEKLNAEHPEWDYIDDRAGEGKIKSFFDFKSTPEGYVGEDYVFCDRTREAGYEVWIDPTIKLGHMGIHEFEGSFGEDWLYPHIRPVE
;
A
#
# COMPACT_ATOMS: atom_id res chain seq x y z
N PHE A 1 7.75 18.24 13.70
CA PHE A 1 8.25 17.26 12.71
C PHE A 1 7.10 16.36 12.26
N ARG A 2 6.50 16.64 11.08
CA ARG A 2 5.45 15.81 10.48
C ARG A 2 6.10 14.65 9.70
N ARG A 3 6.54 13.61 10.40
CA ARG A 3 7.16 12.45 9.77
C ARG A 3 6.23 11.25 9.80
N VAL A 4 5.83 10.76 8.65
CA VAL A 4 5.30 9.42 8.48
C VAL A 4 6.48 8.49 8.30
N LEU A 5 6.72 7.61 9.26
CA LEU A 5 7.72 6.56 9.13
C LEU A 5 7.08 5.38 8.38
N PHE A 6 7.34 5.31 7.08
CA PHE A 6 7.12 4.08 6.34
C PHE A 6 8.35 3.20 6.49
N ARG A 7 8.21 2.13 7.20
CA ARG A 7 9.24 1.09 7.27
C ARG A 7 8.83 -0.01 6.33
N SER A 8 9.14 0.13 5.05
CA SER A 8 8.94 -0.93 4.08
C SER A 8 10.29 -1.50 3.67
N PRO A 9 10.53 -2.79 3.90
CA PRO A 9 11.64 -3.46 3.24
C PRO A 9 11.28 -3.63 1.77
N VAL A 10 12.21 -3.33 0.94
CA VAL A 10 12.09 -3.62 -0.48
C VAL A 10 12.28 -5.13 -0.66
N ALA A 11 11.21 -5.86 -0.98
CA ALA A 11 11.30 -7.29 -1.21
C ALA A 11 12.12 -7.58 -2.47
N ARG A 12 13.12 -8.46 -2.34
CA ARG A 12 13.94 -8.92 -3.47
C ARG A 12 13.28 -10.15 -4.09
N LYS A 13 12.82 -10.07 -5.32
CA LYS A 13 12.53 -11.26 -6.12
C LYS A 13 13.85 -11.92 -6.52
N LYS A 14 13.88 -13.25 -6.51
CA LYS A 14 15.08 -14.06 -6.84
C LYS A 14 15.72 -13.57 -8.15
N GLY A 15 16.97 -13.09 -8.07
CA GLY A 15 17.74 -12.65 -9.23
C GLY A 15 17.50 -11.20 -9.69
N GLN A 16 16.72 -10.39 -8.98
CA GLN A 16 16.39 -9.03 -9.39
C GLN A 16 16.95 -7.96 -8.46
N VAL A 17 17.10 -6.77 -9.03
CA VAL A 17 17.47 -5.53 -8.33
C VAL A 17 16.31 -5.09 -7.44
N PHE A 18 16.62 -4.45 -6.33
CA PHE A 18 15.61 -3.80 -5.50
C PHE A 18 14.86 -2.73 -6.32
N ILE A 19 13.52 -2.80 -6.35
CA ILE A 19 12.69 -1.78 -6.98
C ILE A 19 12.18 -0.87 -5.87
N SER A 20 12.60 0.39 -5.90
CA SER A 20 12.08 1.41 -5.01
C SER A 20 11.86 2.70 -5.78
N THR A 21 10.87 3.48 -5.38
CA THR A 21 10.63 4.83 -5.89
C THR A 21 11.22 5.84 -4.92
N LEU A 22 12.54 5.95 -4.92
CA LEU A 22 13.24 6.93 -4.09
C LEU A 22 12.97 8.35 -4.59
N ASP A 23 13.02 9.29 -3.68
CA ASP A 23 13.04 10.71 -3.98
C ASP A 23 14.51 11.09 -4.16
N THR A 24 14.89 11.42 -5.40
CA THR A 24 16.27 11.79 -5.74
C THR A 24 16.34 13.27 -6.09
N ASP A 25 17.48 13.87 -5.81
CA ASP A 25 17.82 15.20 -6.28
C ASP A 25 18.13 15.18 -7.80
N GLU A 26 18.38 16.36 -8.40
CA GLU A 26 18.61 16.49 -9.85
C GLU A 26 19.85 15.69 -10.34
N ASP A 27 20.85 15.52 -9.49
CA ASP A 27 22.05 14.72 -9.77
C ASP A 27 21.88 13.22 -9.51
N GLY A 28 20.67 12.79 -9.11
CA GLY A 28 20.38 11.41 -8.76
C GLY A 28 20.73 11.03 -7.31
N SER A 29 21.20 11.97 -6.50
CA SER A 29 21.52 11.73 -5.09
C SER A 29 20.26 11.42 -4.28
N VAL A 30 20.44 10.58 -3.27
CA VAL A 30 19.37 10.13 -2.38
C VAL A 30 19.44 10.87 -1.06
N TYR A 31 18.32 11.47 -0.63
CA TYR A 31 18.26 12.16 0.65
C TYR A 31 18.15 11.17 1.82
N MET A 32 19.10 11.24 2.74
CA MET A 32 19.09 10.50 4.00
C MET A 32 19.10 11.49 5.18
N ASN A 33 18.22 11.29 6.14
CA ASN A 33 18.18 12.16 7.32
C ASN A 33 19.16 11.70 8.42
N ALA A 34 19.30 12.52 9.48
CA ALA A 34 20.19 12.24 10.61
C ALA A 34 19.88 10.94 11.37
N TYR A 35 18.73 10.31 11.15
CA TYR A 35 18.35 9.01 11.73
C TYR A 35 18.62 7.84 10.79
N GLY A 36 19.29 8.06 9.66
CA GLY A 36 19.57 7.02 8.67
C GLY A 36 18.37 6.61 7.82
N LEU A 37 17.27 7.39 7.81
CA LEU A 37 16.10 7.11 6.99
C LEU A 37 16.25 7.75 5.62
N VAL A 38 15.85 7.01 4.59
CA VAL A 38 15.92 7.44 3.18
C VAL A 38 14.56 7.96 2.74
N ARG A 39 14.53 9.16 2.13
CA ARG A 39 13.29 9.74 1.61
C ARG A 39 12.83 9.03 0.35
N ALA A 40 11.54 8.75 0.27
CA ALA A 40 10.92 8.06 -0.86
C ALA A 40 9.67 8.81 -1.35
N LYS A 41 9.34 8.63 -2.64
CA LYS A 41 8.07 9.10 -3.19
C LYS A 41 6.96 8.13 -2.85
N ARG A 42 7.22 6.85 -3.02
CA ARG A 42 6.24 5.77 -2.88
C ARG A 42 6.94 4.53 -2.33
N VAL A 43 6.21 3.73 -1.57
CA VAL A 43 6.66 2.45 -1.02
C VAL A 43 5.54 1.42 -1.09
N ALA A 44 5.88 0.15 -1.15
CA ALA A 44 4.90 -0.93 -1.12
C ALA A 44 4.42 -1.22 0.31
N THR A 45 3.20 -1.76 0.45
CA THR A 45 2.55 -2.02 1.74
C THR A 45 3.01 -3.30 2.45
N ALA A 46 4.01 -4.00 1.93
CA ALA A 46 4.48 -5.27 2.53
C ALA A 46 4.78 -5.18 4.04
N PHE A 47 5.30 -4.05 4.47
CA PHE A 47 5.43 -3.70 5.90
C PHE A 47 5.47 -2.17 6.03
N MET A 48 4.41 -1.56 6.54
CA MET A 48 4.24 -0.12 6.59
C MET A 48 3.84 0.31 7.99
N LEU A 49 4.57 1.25 8.59
CA LEU A 49 4.23 1.90 9.84
C LEU A 49 3.71 3.31 9.55
N ILE A 50 2.45 3.56 9.85
CA ILE A 50 1.77 4.81 9.56
C ILE A 50 1.35 5.47 10.87
N LYS A 51 1.63 6.76 11.02
CA LYS A 51 1.13 7.51 12.16
C LYS A 51 -0.39 7.70 12.06
N ARG A 52 -1.07 7.57 13.19
CA ARG A 52 -2.53 7.76 13.29
C ARG A 52 -2.97 9.14 12.77
N GLU A 53 -2.21 10.19 13.06
CA GLU A 53 -2.52 11.56 12.62
C GLU A 53 -2.66 11.71 11.10
N VAL A 54 -2.02 10.83 10.30
CA VAL A 54 -2.17 10.81 8.84
C VAL A 54 -3.58 10.40 8.46
N PHE A 55 -4.07 9.31 9.04
CA PHE A 55 -5.44 8.85 8.81
C PHE A 55 -6.48 9.87 9.30
N GLU A 56 -6.25 10.47 10.46
CA GLU A 56 -7.13 11.50 11.03
C GLU A 56 -7.22 12.72 10.11
N LYS A 57 -6.08 13.20 9.59
CA LYS A 57 -6.04 14.30 8.65
C LYS A 57 -6.72 13.96 7.32
N LEU A 58 -6.35 12.84 6.69
CA LEU A 58 -6.96 12.41 5.43
C LEU A 58 -8.47 12.17 5.59
N ASN A 59 -8.91 11.65 6.73
CA ASN A 59 -10.32 11.47 7.02
C ASN A 59 -11.08 12.79 7.11
N ALA A 60 -10.49 13.81 7.71
CA ALA A 60 -11.11 15.12 7.86
C ALA A 60 -11.13 15.91 6.55
N GLU A 61 -10.09 15.79 5.72
CA GLU A 61 -9.96 16.54 4.47
C GLU A 61 -10.74 15.93 3.29
N HIS A 62 -11.08 14.62 3.35
CA HIS A 62 -11.64 13.85 2.24
C HIS A 62 -12.91 13.08 2.63
N PRO A 63 -14.03 13.78 2.94
CA PRO A 63 -15.29 13.10 3.23
C PRO A 63 -15.85 12.30 2.03
N GLU A 64 -15.46 12.67 0.80
CA GLU A 64 -15.85 11.99 -0.44
C GLU A 64 -15.28 10.57 -0.59
N TRP A 65 -14.30 10.18 0.23
CA TRP A 65 -13.74 8.82 0.21
C TRP A 65 -14.54 7.84 1.08
N ASP A 66 -15.63 8.28 1.70
CA ASP A 66 -16.52 7.40 2.45
C ASP A 66 -17.29 6.48 1.52
N TYR A 67 -17.34 5.20 1.87
CA TYR A 67 -18.19 4.22 1.22
C TYR A 67 -18.87 3.29 2.23
N ILE A 68 -19.91 2.57 1.80
CA ILE A 68 -20.60 1.57 2.59
C ILE A 68 -20.15 0.19 2.12
N ASP A 69 -19.78 -0.67 3.06
CA ASP A 69 -19.53 -2.09 2.80
C ASP A 69 -20.53 -2.90 3.61
N ASP A 70 -21.43 -3.61 2.93
CA ASP A 70 -22.50 -4.40 3.54
C ASP A 70 -21.97 -5.49 4.48
N ARG A 71 -20.71 -5.88 4.34
CA ARG A 71 -20.04 -6.89 5.18
C ARG A 71 -19.43 -6.30 6.45
N ALA A 72 -19.23 -5.01 6.50
CA ALA A 72 -18.60 -4.31 7.64
C ALA A 72 -19.61 -3.87 8.71
N GLY A 73 -20.90 -4.18 8.54
CA GLY A 73 -21.97 -3.75 9.44
C GLY A 73 -22.44 -2.32 9.16
N GLU A 74 -23.14 -1.73 10.14
CA GLU A 74 -23.61 -0.35 10.02
C GLU A 74 -22.45 0.61 10.21
N GLY A 75 -22.09 1.35 9.16
CA GLY A 75 -21.06 2.37 9.24
C GLY A 75 -20.45 2.72 7.88
N LYS A 76 -19.77 3.84 7.87
CA LYS A 76 -18.98 4.27 6.72
C LYS A 76 -17.54 3.82 6.89
N ILE A 77 -16.96 3.30 5.82
CA ILE A 77 -15.55 2.95 5.72
C ILE A 77 -14.89 4.01 4.85
N LYS A 78 -13.63 4.30 5.14
CA LYS A 78 -12.84 5.26 4.37
C LYS A 78 -11.91 4.52 3.39
N SER A 79 -12.01 4.87 2.10
CA SER A 79 -11.11 4.36 1.07
C SER A 79 -9.76 5.09 1.10
N PHE A 80 -8.93 4.80 2.10
CA PHE A 80 -7.57 5.34 2.16
C PHE A 80 -6.66 4.76 1.08
N PHE A 81 -6.86 3.48 0.77
CA PHE A 81 -6.14 2.73 -0.26
C PHE A 81 -7.07 2.50 -1.44
N ASP A 82 -6.68 2.99 -2.60
CA ASP A 82 -7.46 2.95 -3.81
C ASP A 82 -6.54 2.89 -5.02
N PHE A 83 -7.04 2.52 -6.20
CA PHE A 83 -6.22 2.57 -7.41
C PHE A 83 -6.59 3.77 -8.25
N LYS A 84 -5.64 4.19 -9.08
CA LYS A 84 -5.84 5.30 -10.00
C LYS A 84 -5.37 4.91 -11.39
N SER A 85 -6.23 5.12 -12.39
CA SER A 85 -5.83 5.08 -13.80
C SER A 85 -5.39 6.48 -14.24
N THR A 86 -4.24 6.55 -14.89
CA THR A 86 -3.70 7.77 -15.48
C THR A 86 -3.38 7.52 -16.95
N PRO A 87 -3.18 8.57 -17.78
CA PRO A 87 -2.73 8.38 -19.16
C PRO A 87 -1.42 7.58 -19.28
N GLU A 88 -0.56 7.66 -18.26
CA GLU A 88 0.73 6.98 -18.21
C GLU A 88 0.64 5.53 -17.71
N GLY A 89 -0.53 5.13 -17.18
CA GLY A 89 -0.77 3.78 -16.71
C GLY A 89 -1.58 3.67 -15.42
N TYR A 90 -1.52 2.48 -14.85
CA TYR A 90 -2.21 2.12 -13.61
C TYR A 90 -1.30 2.34 -12.41
N VAL A 91 -1.84 2.98 -11.38
CA VAL A 91 -1.16 3.21 -10.09
C VAL A 91 -1.85 2.37 -9.02
N GLY A 92 -1.09 1.48 -8.38
CA GLY A 92 -1.58 0.61 -7.31
C GLY A 92 -1.92 1.37 -6.04
N GLU A 93 -2.68 0.71 -5.17
CA GLU A 93 -3.29 1.27 -3.97
C GLU A 93 -2.27 1.82 -2.96
N ASP A 94 -1.14 1.15 -2.82
CA ASP A 94 -0.04 1.55 -1.95
C ASP A 94 0.62 2.84 -2.43
N TYR A 95 0.80 2.97 -3.72
CA TYR A 95 1.38 4.16 -4.35
C TYR A 95 0.42 5.35 -4.30
N VAL A 96 -0.88 5.12 -4.52
CA VAL A 96 -1.92 6.15 -4.38
C VAL A 96 -1.98 6.64 -2.94
N PHE A 97 -1.89 5.74 -1.94
CA PHE A 97 -1.84 6.14 -0.54
C PHE A 97 -0.61 6.99 -0.22
N CYS A 98 0.57 6.65 -0.77
CA CYS A 98 1.77 7.46 -0.60
C CYS A 98 1.60 8.87 -1.21
N ASP A 99 1.01 8.96 -2.41
CA ASP A 99 0.74 10.24 -3.05
C ASP A 99 -0.22 11.10 -2.22
N ARG A 100 -1.37 10.55 -1.81
CA ARG A 100 -2.35 11.20 -0.92
C ARG A 100 -1.70 11.70 0.38
N THR A 101 -0.84 10.89 0.97
CA THR A 101 -0.11 11.23 2.19
C THR A 101 0.85 12.41 1.97
N ARG A 102 1.55 12.43 0.84
CA ARG A 102 2.47 13.52 0.48
C ARG A 102 1.70 14.81 0.13
N GLU A 103 0.60 14.72 -0.58
CA GLU A 103 -0.32 15.84 -0.87
C GLU A 103 -0.86 16.47 0.42
N ALA A 104 -1.12 15.66 1.45
CA ALA A 104 -1.48 16.12 2.78
C ALA A 104 -0.30 16.75 3.58
N GLY A 105 0.89 16.85 3.00
CA GLY A 105 2.07 17.51 3.58
C GLY A 105 2.91 16.63 4.50
N TYR A 106 2.77 15.30 4.40
CA TYR A 106 3.64 14.36 5.11
C TYR A 106 4.74 13.84 4.19
N GLU A 107 5.75 13.23 4.77
CA GLU A 107 6.87 12.62 4.05
C GLU A 107 6.87 11.11 4.21
N VAL A 108 7.31 10.42 3.15
CA VAL A 108 7.46 8.96 3.10
C VAL A 108 8.94 8.63 3.27
N TRP A 109 9.25 7.68 4.16
CA TRP A 109 10.61 7.30 4.51
C TRP A 109 10.81 5.78 4.48
N ILE A 110 11.99 5.34 4.08
CA ILE A 110 12.43 3.96 4.14
C ILE A 110 13.49 3.83 5.24
N ASP A 111 13.36 2.79 6.07
CA ASP A 111 14.42 2.37 6.98
C ASP A 111 15.25 1.27 6.29
N PRO A 112 16.45 1.57 5.79
CA PRO A 112 17.25 0.61 5.05
C PRO A 112 17.87 -0.48 5.94
N THR A 113 17.77 -0.36 7.26
CA THR A 113 18.35 -1.33 8.20
C THR A 113 17.43 -2.51 8.48
N ILE A 114 16.13 -2.38 8.15
CA ILE A 114 15.15 -3.44 8.40
C ILE A 114 15.32 -4.56 7.37
N LYS A 115 15.53 -5.77 7.88
CA LYS A 115 15.58 -6.99 7.09
C LYS A 115 14.30 -7.78 7.31
N LEU A 116 13.56 -8.04 6.24
CA LEU A 116 12.38 -8.89 6.26
C LEU A 116 12.54 -10.05 5.29
N GLY A 117 11.96 -11.20 5.67
CA GLY A 117 11.78 -12.32 4.77
C GLY A 117 10.43 -12.19 4.06
N HIS A 118 10.40 -12.51 2.77
CA HIS A 118 9.18 -12.70 2.01
C HIS A 118 9.14 -14.15 1.54
N MET A 119 8.15 -14.90 1.99
CA MET A 119 7.88 -16.24 1.47
C MET A 119 6.77 -16.16 0.44
N GLY A 120 7.05 -16.63 -0.77
CA GLY A 120 6.11 -16.74 -1.86
C GLY A 120 6.16 -18.15 -2.44
N ILE A 121 5.07 -18.55 -3.07
CA ILE A 121 4.72 -19.83 -3.64
C ILE A 121 4.18 -20.80 -2.56
N HIS A 122 2.92 -20.62 -2.27
CA HIS A 122 2.05 -21.68 -1.81
C HIS A 122 1.12 -22.03 -2.97
N GLU A 123 1.14 -23.26 -3.39
CA GLU A 123 0.18 -23.77 -4.38
C GLU A 123 -1.13 -24.04 -3.63
N PHE A 124 -2.18 -23.35 -4.02
CA PHE A 124 -3.54 -23.61 -3.54
C PHE A 124 -4.21 -24.48 -4.60
N GLU A 125 -4.42 -25.73 -4.31
CA GLU A 125 -5.17 -26.62 -5.15
C GLU A 125 -6.64 -26.63 -4.72
N GLY A 126 -7.54 -26.69 -5.68
CA GLY A 126 -8.97 -26.81 -5.42
C GLY A 126 -9.78 -26.63 -6.71
N SER A 127 -10.96 -27.22 -6.72
CA SER A 127 -11.94 -27.04 -7.79
C SER A 127 -13.12 -26.24 -7.28
N PHE A 128 -13.29 -25.02 -7.77
CA PHE A 128 -14.44 -24.20 -7.41
C PHE A 128 -15.76 -24.93 -7.67
N GLY A 129 -15.83 -25.71 -8.76
CA GLY A 129 -17.00 -26.53 -9.10
C GLY A 129 -17.27 -27.58 -8.04
N GLU A 130 -16.28 -28.43 -7.77
CA GLU A 130 -16.44 -29.61 -6.89
C GLU A 130 -16.49 -29.22 -5.42
N ASP A 131 -15.60 -28.31 -4.98
CA ASP A 131 -15.43 -27.99 -3.57
C ASP A 131 -16.50 -27.02 -3.06
N TRP A 132 -17.05 -26.18 -3.94
CA TRP A 132 -18.00 -25.18 -3.52
C TRP A 132 -19.28 -25.13 -4.37
N LEU A 133 -19.20 -25.01 -5.70
CA LEU A 133 -20.36 -24.69 -6.53
C LEU A 133 -21.38 -25.84 -6.57
N TYR A 134 -20.96 -27.05 -6.91
CA TYR A 134 -21.90 -28.20 -7.15
C TYR A 134 -22.69 -28.59 -5.91
N PRO A 135 -22.14 -28.58 -4.68
CA PRO A 135 -22.92 -28.83 -3.47
C PRO A 135 -24.02 -27.78 -3.20
N HIS A 136 -23.89 -26.57 -3.79
CA HIS A 136 -24.83 -25.46 -3.56
C HIS A 136 -25.79 -25.20 -4.73
N ILE A 137 -25.61 -25.89 -5.87
CA ILE A 137 -26.54 -25.78 -6.98
C ILE A 137 -27.86 -26.48 -6.62
N ARG A 138 -28.97 -25.77 -6.75
CA ARG A 138 -30.30 -26.35 -6.74
C ARG A 138 -30.71 -26.61 -8.18
N PRO A 139 -31.17 -27.85 -8.54
CA PRO A 139 -31.74 -28.12 -9.85
C PRO A 139 -32.91 -27.17 -10.11
N VAL A 140 -32.96 -26.58 -11.28
CA VAL A 140 -34.14 -25.84 -11.74
C VAL A 140 -35.09 -26.91 -12.28
N GLU A 141 -36.29 -27.03 -11.67
CA GLU A 141 -37.37 -27.91 -12.17
C GLU A 141 -37.96 -27.35 -13.47
#